data_9d3bcf79ee9e286f1326d8d643f84a77
#
_entry.id   9d3bcf79ee9e286f1326d8d643f84a77
#
_cell.length_a   1.000
_cell.length_b   1.000
_cell.length_c   1.000
_cell.angle_alpha   90.00
_cell.angle_beta   90.00
_cell.angle_gamma   90.00
#
_symmetry.space_group_name_H-M   'P 1'
#
loop_
_entity.id
_entity.type
_entity.pdbx_description
1 polymer ?
#
loop_
_entity_poly.entity_id
_entity_poly.type
_entity_poly.pdbx_seq_one_letter_code
_entity_poly.pdbx_strand_id
1 'polypeptide(L)'
;SGDVAAPDLAELSPAVRRLVEENNLDPTQIQGTGRGGRLIKQDILALLMEREHDARDAAAAPEPAVAPESAAAVTSEPAPVVSRSTPQPAPRAEAPAAKPAPIAPIEGGVRREPMSRMRKRIAQRLTEAQRTAAMLTTFNEVDLAQVMALRKRHKERFQEKHGVSLGLMSFFSRATIVALRDMPAVNASLEGDDIVYHDYVNLGIAVSSERGVMVPIVRNAHTLTMAGIEAEIKRLALAARNSKLTLDELSGGTFTITNGGVFGSMMSTPILTPPQTGILGMHAIKDRPIAVDGQVVIRPMMYLALTYDHRVVDGEQSVKFLVRIKDLLEDPARLMLEV
;
A
#
# COMPACT_ATOMS: atom_id res chain seq x y z
N SER A 1 -28.70 -49.73 -1.78
CA SER A 1 -29.93 -48.98 -1.51
C SER A 1 -30.06 -48.86 0.00
N GLY A 2 -29.58 -47.78 0.55
CA GLY A 2 -29.77 -47.39 1.95
C GLY A 2 -30.31 -45.98 1.92
N ASP A 3 -31.60 -45.85 2.19
CA ASP A 3 -32.33 -44.61 2.36
C ASP A 3 -31.72 -43.90 3.59
N VAL A 4 -30.94 -42.85 3.37
CA VAL A 4 -30.45 -41.97 4.42
C VAL A 4 -31.58 -40.93 4.65
N ALA A 5 -32.36 -41.14 5.70
CA ALA A 5 -33.39 -40.22 6.13
C ALA A 5 -32.80 -38.83 6.33
N ALA A 6 -33.50 -37.81 5.83
CA ALA A 6 -33.14 -36.38 5.99
C ALA A 6 -32.95 -36.05 7.49
N PRO A 7 -31.88 -35.39 7.91
CA PRO A 7 -31.64 -35.05 9.31
C PRO A 7 -32.70 -34.06 9.80
N ASP A 8 -33.43 -34.45 10.85
CA ASP A 8 -34.38 -33.57 11.52
C ASP A 8 -33.64 -32.42 12.20
N LEU A 9 -34.13 -31.19 12.09
CA LEU A 9 -33.60 -29.97 12.74
C LEU A 9 -33.35 -30.20 14.26
N ALA A 10 -34.10 -31.11 14.88
CA ALA A 10 -33.97 -31.50 16.29
C ALA A 10 -32.65 -32.25 16.61
N GLU A 11 -32.04 -32.91 15.62
CA GLU A 11 -30.82 -33.73 15.78
C GLU A 11 -29.52 -32.93 15.53
N LEU A 12 -29.62 -31.66 15.07
CA LEU A 12 -28.46 -30.80 14.81
C LEU A 12 -27.91 -30.23 16.12
N SER A 13 -26.59 -30.07 16.18
CA SER A 13 -25.97 -29.39 17.31
C SER A 13 -26.44 -27.94 17.40
N PRO A 14 -26.52 -27.32 18.60
CA PRO A 14 -27.00 -25.96 18.77
C PRO A 14 -26.28 -24.94 17.88
N ALA A 15 -24.98 -25.11 17.66
CA ALA A 15 -24.15 -24.22 16.81
C ALA A 15 -24.45 -24.39 15.31
N VAL A 16 -24.77 -25.62 14.85
CA VAL A 16 -25.12 -25.91 13.45
C VAL A 16 -26.54 -25.40 13.16
N ARG A 17 -27.48 -25.65 14.09
CA ARG A 17 -28.87 -25.17 13.96
C ARG A 17 -28.92 -23.64 13.79
N ARG A 18 -28.18 -22.94 14.64
CA ARG A 18 -28.11 -21.46 14.58
C ARG A 18 -27.58 -20.94 13.22
N LEU A 19 -26.52 -21.56 12.68
CA LEU A 19 -25.97 -21.18 11.38
C LEU A 19 -26.91 -21.50 10.22
N VAL A 20 -27.67 -22.60 10.28
CA VAL A 20 -28.68 -22.96 9.30
C VAL A 20 -29.82 -21.95 9.30
N GLU A 21 -30.32 -21.57 10.49
CA GLU A 21 -31.39 -20.58 10.67
C GLU A 21 -30.95 -19.17 10.25
N GLU A 22 -29.76 -18.70 10.68
CA GLU A 22 -29.22 -17.38 10.37
C GLU A 22 -28.99 -17.17 8.86
N ASN A 23 -28.66 -18.23 8.11
CA ASN A 23 -28.38 -18.15 6.68
C ASN A 23 -29.48 -18.73 5.79
N ASN A 24 -30.64 -19.06 6.37
CA ASN A 24 -31.81 -19.59 5.68
C ASN A 24 -31.48 -20.79 4.76
N LEU A 25 -30.70 -21.75 5.28
CA LEU A 25 -30.21 -22.93 4.56
C LEU A 25 -31.15 -24.12 4.76
N ASP A 26 -31.27 -24.95 3.73
CA ASP A 26 -31.98 -26.22 3.81
C ASP A 26 -30.99 -27.33 4.21
N PRO A 27 -31.08 -27.88 5.45
CA PRO A 27 -30.13 -28.87 5.94
C PRO A 27 -30.20 -30.20 5.17
N THR A 28 -31.28 -30.48 4.41
CA THR A 28 -31.42 -31.69 3.60
C THR A 28 -30.56 -31.67 2.34
N GLN A 29 -30.14 -30.50 1.91
CA GLN A 29 -29.29 -30.29 0.71
C GLN A 29 -27.79 -30.27 1.04
N ILE A 30 -27.41 -30.39 2.33
CA ILE A 30 -26.03 -30.26 2.76
C ILE A 30 -25.51 -31.66 3.16
N GLN A 31 -24.43 -32.10 2.51
CA GLN A 31 -23.81 -33.38 2.82
C GLN A 31 -22.97 -33.24 4.09
N GLY A 32 -23.37 -33.97 5.18
CA GLY A 32 -22.63 -33.97 6.43
C GLY A 32 -21.37 -34.84 6.37
N THR A 33 -20.21 -34.25 6.77
CA THR A 33 -18.91 -34.97 6.83
C THR A 33 -18.58 -35.49 8.22
N GLY A 34 -19.40 -35.22 9.23
CA GLY A 34 -19.21 -35.67 10.58
C GLY A 34 -19.42 -37.18 10.78
N ARG A 35 -19.05 -37.70 11.96
CA ARG A 35 -19.14 -39.14 12.29
C ARG A 35 -20.60 -39.66 12.16
N GLY A 36 -20.82 -40.63 11.27
CA GLY A 36 -22.15 -41.15 10.96
C GLY A 36 -23.00 -40.28 10.04
N GLY A 37 -22.38 -39.44 9.18
CA GLY A 37 -23.10 -38.58 8.26
C GLY A 37 -23.71 -37.30 8.88
N ARG A 38 -23.35 -36.96 10.12
CA ARG A 38 -23.87 -35.77 10.79
C ARG A 38 -23.33 -34.47 10.20
N LEU A 39 -24.18 -33.46 10.08
CA LEU A 39 -23.81 -32.11 9.72
C LEU A 39 -22.95 -31.47 10.83
N ILE A 40 -21.77 -30.98 10.46
CA ILE A 40 -20.86 -30.23 11.34
C ILE A 40 -20.74 -28.79 10.89
N LYS A 41 -20.25 -27.89 11.77
CA LYS A 41 -20.10 -26.45 11.49
C LYS A 41 -19.27 -26.17 10.23
N GLN A 42 -18.26 -27.01 9.95
CA GLN A 42 -17.40 -26.84 8.78
C GLN A 42 -18.14 -27.05 7.46
N ASP A 43 -19.14 -27.97 7.41
CA ASP A 43 -19.94 -28.21 6.21
C ASP A 43 -20.76 -26.98 5.81
N ILE A 44 -21.34 -26.29 6.81
CA ILE A 44 -22.11 -25.06 6.59
C ILE A 44 -21.20 -23.93 6.11
N LEU A 45 -20.01 -23.75 6.71
CA LEU A 45 -19.07 -22.72 6.32
C LEU A 45 -18.53 -22.96 4.91
N ALA A 46 -18.26 -24.21 4.52
CA ALA A 46 -17.83 -24.54 3.16
C ALA A 46 -18.88 -24.17 2.12
N LEU A 47 -20.16 -24.49 2.37
CA LEU A 47 -21.28 -24.12 1.47
C LEU A 47 -21.45 -22.61 1.34
N LEU A 48 -21.29 -21.86 2.44
CA LEU A 48 -21.38 -20.40 2.41
C LEU A 48 -20.26 -19.78 1.60
N MET A 49 -19.01 -20.28 1.72
CA MET A 49 -17.87 -19.85 0.92
C MET A 49 -18.06 -20.14 -0.57
N GLU A 50 -18.63 -21.30 -0.92
CA GLU A 50 -18.93 -21.68 -2.31
C GLU A 50 -19.98 -20.74 -2.91
N ARG A 51 -21.05 -20.42 -2.17
CA ARG A 51 -22.07 -19.44 -2.61
C ARG A 51 -21.52 -18.03 -2.77
N GLU A 52 -20.60 -17.60 -1.92
CA GLU A 52 -19.93 -16.31 -2.08
C GLU A 52 -18.99 -16.29 -3.30
N HIS A 53 -18.38 -17.40 -3.64
CA HIS A 53 -17.53 -17.54 -4.82
C HIS A 53 -18.36 -17.49 -6.09
N ASP A 54 -19.47 -18.25 -6.15
CA ASP A 54 -20.39 -18.28 -7.29
C ASP A 54 -21.06 -16.90 -7.52
N ALA A 55 -21.39 -16.18 -6.45
CA ALA A 55 -21.94 -14.84 -6.51
C ALA A 55 -20.91 -13.80 -7.04
N ARG A 56 -19.63 -14.00 -6.74
CA ARG A 56 -18.52 -13.19 -7.27
C ARG A 56 -18.27 -13.46 -8.75
N ASP A 57 -18.28 -14.73 -9.16
CA ASP A 57 -18.10 -15.12 -10.56
C ASP A 57 -19.29 -14.69 -11.43
N ALA A 58 -20.52 -14.73 -10.90
CA ALA A 58 -21.71 -14.20 -11.57
C ALA A 58 -21.69 -12.67 -11.71
N ALA A 59 -21.06 -11.94 -10.78
CA ALA A 59 -20.88 -10.49 -10.85
C ALA A 59 -19.71 -10.07 -11.77
N ALA A 60 -18.83 -11.00 -12.15
CA ALA A 60 -17.69 -10.77 -13.05
C ALA A 60 -17.98 -11.10 -14.53
N ALA A 61 -19.18 -11.55 -14.86
CA ALA A 61 -19.61 -11.77 -16.24
C ALA A 61 -19.79 -10.41 -16.96
N PRO A 62 -19.19 -10.18 -18.14
CA PRO A 62 -19.32 -8.92 -18.86
C PRO A 62 -20.76 -8.75 -19.34
N GLU A 63 -21.35 -7.57 -19.09
CA GLU A 63 -22.64 -7.16 -19.66
C GLU A 63 -22.65 -7.31 -21.18
N PRO A 64 -23.73 -7.83 -21.80
CA PRO A 64 -23.83 -7.91 -23.25
C PRO A 64 -23.87 -6.51 -23.84
N ALA A 65 -22.93 -6.23 -24.73
CA ALA A 65 -22.85 -4.98 -25.48
C ALA A 65 -24.15 -4.71 -26.23
N VAL A 66 -24.79 -3.59 -25.93
CA VAL A 66 -25.94 -3.07 -26.63
C VAL A 66 -25.50 -2.68 -28.04
N ALA A 67 -26.00 -3.36 -29.07
CA ALA A 67 -25.79 -3.02 -30.46
C ALA A 67 -26.49 -1.68 -30.79
N PRO A 68 -25.84 -0.77 -31.53
CA PRO A 68 -26.51 0.46 -31.96
C PRO A 68 -27.54 0.16 -33.05
N GLU A 69 -28.71 0.69 -32.86
CA GLU A 69 -29.89 0.62 -33.72
C GLU A 69 -29.61 1.22 -35.10
N SER A 70 -30.00 0.48 -36.13
CA SER A 70 -29.88 0.75 -37.55
C SER A 70 -30.59 2.06 -37.97
N ALA A 71 -29.86 3.02 -38.52
CA ALA A 71 -30.41 4.14 -39.24
C ALA A 71 -30.66 3.78 -40.71
N ALA A 72 -31.85 4.14 -41.16
CA ALA A 72 -32.51 3.80 -42.40
C ALA A 72 -31.68 3.99 -43.70
N ALA A 73 -31.82 3.02 -44.59
CA ALA A 73 -31.35 3.03 -45.96
C ALA A 73 -32.10 4.09 -46.81
N VAL A 74 -31.33 4.96 -47.47
CA VAL A 74 -31.83 5.77 -48.60
C VAL A 74 -31.31 5.13 -49.87
N THR A 75 -32.24 4.59 -50.62
CA THR A 75 -32.07 4.07 -51.99
C THR A 75 -31.78 5.23 -52.94
N SER A 76 -30.68 5.19 -53.64
CA SER A 76 -30.44 5.95 -54.86
C SER A 76 -29.98 5.01 -55.99
N GLU A 77 -30.70 5.09 -57.10
CA GLU A 77 -30.66 4.36 -58.35
C GLU A 77 -29.31 4.56 -59.09
N PRO A 78 -28.76 3.57 -59.77
CA PRO A 78 -27.48 3.72 -60.50
C PRO A 78 -27.64 4.23 -61.89
N ALA A 79 -26.91 5.28 -62.26
CA ALA A 79 -26.75 5.75 -63.63
C ALA A 79 -25.77 4.88 -64.44
N PRO A 80 -25.90 4.79 -65.78
CA PRO A 80 -25.22 3.78 -66.61
C PRO A 80 -23.74 4.07 -66.82
N VAL A 81 -22.92 3.02 -66.63
CA VAL A 81 -21.48 3.04 -66.82
C VAL A 81 -21.14 2.88 -68.31
N VAL A 82 -20.51 3.90 -68.91
CA VAL A 82 -19.92 3.82 -70.25
C VAL A 82 -18.59 3.09 -70.15
N SER A 83 -18.54 1.91 -70.78
CA SER A 83 -17.31 1.11 -70.95
C SER A 83 -16.28 1.82 -71.81
N ARG A 84 -15.17 2.27 -71.24
CA ARG A 84 -13.95 2.62 -71.97
C ARG A 84 -12.97 1.45 -71.86
N SER A 85 -12.72 0.80 -72.96
CA SER A 85 -11.67 -0.23 -73.16
C SER A 85 -10.28 0.39 -72.95
N THR A 86 -9.60 0.00 -71.90
CA THR A 86 -8.15 0.26 -71.73
C THR A 86 -7.30 -0.78 -72.37
N PRO A 87 -6.18 -0.43 -73.05
CA PRO A 87 -5.29 -1.40 -73.65
C PRO A 87 -4.59 -2.27 -72.58
N GLN A 88 -4.55 -3.54 -72.85
CA GLN A 88 -3.87 -4.57 -72.06
C GLN A 88 -2.34 -4.32 -72.07
N PRO A 89 -1.66 -4.16 -70.95
CA PRO A 89 -0.21 -4.08 -70.89
C PRO A 89 0.38 -5.49 -71.17
N ALA A 90 1.43 -5.52 -71.94
CA ALA A 90 2.20 -6.71 -72.24
C ALA A 90 2.74 -7.41 -71.00
N PRO A 91 2.93 -8.74 -71.01
CA PRO A 91 3.41 -9.46 -69.82
C PRO A 91 4.84 -9.02 -69.46
N ARG A 92 4.94 -8.35 -68.30
CA ARG A 92 6.22 -8.01 -67.69
C ARG A 92 6.82 -9.30 -67.13
N ALA A 93 8.00 -9.70 -67.63
CA ALA A 93 8.74 -10.79 -67.07
C ALA A 93 8.89 -10.66 -65.57
N GLU A 94 8.40 -11.63 -64.80
CA GLU A 94 8.60 -11.74 -63.38
C GLU A 94 10.10 -11.85 -63.09
N ALA A 95 10.68 -10.81 -62.52
CA ALA A 95 11.98 -10.88 -61.87
C ALA A 95 11.90 -11.92 -60.74
N PRO A 96 12.91 -12.78 -60.57
CA PRO A 96 12.90 -13.78 -59.49
C PRO A 96 12.70 -13.07 -58.14
N ALA A 97 11.69 -13.50 -57.39
CA ALA A 97 11.44 -13.00 -56.05
C ALA A 97 12.74 -13.12 -55.24
N ALA A 98 13.28 -11.96 -54.84
CA ALA A 98 14.42 -11.92 -53.96
C ALA A 98 14.05 -12.69 -52.66
N LYS A 99 14.81 -13.72 -52.35
CA LYS A 99 14.68 -14.44 -51.09
C LYS A 99 14.72 -13.40 -49.99
N PRO A 100 13.78 -13.44 -48.99
CA PRO A 100 13.82 -12.51 -47.88
C PRO A 100 15.22 -12.60 -47.24
N ALA A 101 15.89 -11.46 -47.13
CA ALA A 101 17.17 -11.37 -46.43
C ALA A 101 16.98 -11.97 -45.04
N PRO A 102 17.92 -12.79 -44.55
CA PRO A 102 17.84 -13.28 -43.19
C PRO A 102 17.75 -12.08 -42.26
N ILE A 103 16.69 -12.04 -41.46
CA ILE A 103 16.55 -11.04 -40.39
C ILE A 103 17.80 -11.19 -39.53
N ALA A 104 18.66 -10.18 -39.55
CA ALA A 104 19.83 -10.14 -38.66
C ALA A 104 19.34 -10.39 -37.22
N PRO A 105 19.99 -11.26 -36.47
CA PRO A 105 19.62 -11.46 -35.06
C PRO A 105 19.61 -10.10 -34.39
N ILE A 106 18.48 -9.73 -33.77
CA ILE A 106 18.43 -8.57 -32.90
C ILE A 106 19.42 -8.91 -31.78
N GLU A 107 20.59 -8.26 -31.71
CA GLU A 107 21.53 -8.34 -30.62
C GLU A 107 20.93 -7.67 -29.37
N GLY A 108 19.83 -8.21 -28.88
CA GLY A 108 19.27 -7.97 -27.57
C GLY A 108 19.95 -8.91 -26.56
N GLY A 109 21.25 -8.74 -26.37
CA GLY A 109 22.01 -9.60 -25.47
C GLY A 109 21.51 -9.45 -24.02
N VAL A 110 21.30 -10.56 -23.32
CA VAL A 110 21.12 -10.59 -21.85
C VAL A 110 22.39 -10.06 -21.19
N ARG A 111 22.31 -8.88 -20.59
CA ARG A 111 23.41 -8.32 -19.80
C ARG A 111 23.35 -8.90 -18.38
N ARG A 112 24.39 -9.60 -17.96
CA ARG A 112 24.57 -10.10 -16.60
C ARG A 112 25.57 -9.22 -15.86
N GLU A 113 25.13 -8.65 -14.71
CA GLU A 113 25.98 -7.84 -13.85
C GLU A 113 25.91 -8.40 -12.42
N PRO A 114 27.06 -8.70 -11.77
CA PRO A 114 27.05 -9.18 -10.38
C PRO A 114 26.65 -8.07 -9.42
N MET A 115 25.80 -8.39 -8.44
CA MET A 115 25.42 -7.46 -7.39
C MET A 115 26.64 -7.03 -6.57
N SER A 116 26.71 -5.72 -6.26
CA SER A 116 27.72 -5.19 -5.33
C SER A 116 27.57 -5.82 -3.93
N ARG A 117 28.65 -5.79 -3.14
CA ARG A 117 28.63 -6.32 -1.75
C ARG A 117 27.56 -5.67 -0.89
N MET A 118 27.36 -4.35 -1.04
CA MET A 118 26.30 -3.61 -0.34
C MET A 118 24.92 -4.08 -0.77
N ARG A 119 24.67 -4.22 -2.08
CA ARG A 119 23.38 -4.70 -2.61
C ARG A 119 23.04 -6.09 -2.10
N LYS A 120 24.01 -7.00 -2.01
CA LYS A 120 23.82 -8.33 -1.44
C LYS A 120 23.40 -8.27 0.03
N ARG A 121 24.04 -7.40 0.85
CA ARG A 121 23.67 -7.20 2.25
C ARG A 121 22.27 -6.63 2.42
N ILE A 122 21.91 -5.64 1.59
CA ILE A 122 20.55 -5.08 1.61
C ILE A 122 19.53 -6.16 1.26
N ALA A 123 19.75 -6.95 0.20
CA ALA A 123 18.88 -8.03 -0.20
C ALA A 123 18.69 -9.08 0.92
N GLN A 124 19.77 -9.49 1.58
CA GLN A 124 19.71 -10.39 2.72
C GLN A 124 18.89 -9.84 3.87
N ARG A 125 19.12 -8.58 4.30
CA ARG A 125 18.37 -7.94 5.38
C ARG A 125 16.89 -7.80 5.06
N LEU A 126 16.52 -7.41 3.84
CA LEU A 126 15.13 -7.28 3.43
C LEU A 126 14.40 -8.63 3.40
N THR A 127 15.07 -9.67 2.88
CA THR A 127 14.52 -11.04 2.87
C THR A 127 14.36 -11.57 4.30
N GLU A 128 15.33 -11.33 5.18
CA GLU A 128 15.28 -11.71 6.59
C GLU A 128 14.13 -11.01 7.30
N ALA A 129 13.99 -9.68 7.13
CA ALA A 129 12.89 -8.92 7.73
C ALA A 129 11.52 -9.51 7.36
N GLN A 130 11.30 -9.86 6.09
CA GLN A 130 10.05 -10.45 5.63
C GLN A 130 9.82 -11.88 6.13
N ARG A 131 10.88 -12.64 6.43
CA ARG A 131 10.76 -14.01 6.94
C ARG A 131 10.55 -14.08 8.45
N THR A 132 11.06 -13.10 9.19
CA THR A 132 11.07 -13.11 10.66
C THR A 132 9.91 -12.34 11.29
N ALA A 133 9.21 -11.50 10.55
CA ALA A 133 8.09 -10.71 11.06
C ALA A 133 6.76 -11.09 10.37
N ALA A 134 5.68 -11.10 11.12
CA ALA A 134 4.32 -11.21 10.59
C ALA A 134 3.83 -9.83 10.14
N MET A 135 4.38 -9.34 9.01
CA MET A 135 4.09 -7.98 8.53
C MET A 135 2.67 -7.84 8.02
N LEU A 136 1.97 -6.85 8.55
CA LEU A 136 0.69 -6.37 8.02
C LEU A 136 0.77 -4.86 7.81
N THR A 137 0.03 -4.34 6.83
CA THR A 137 -0.01 -2.90 6.56
C THR A 137 -1.44 -2.41 6.62
N THR A 138 -1.67 -1.35 7.39
CA THR A 138 -2.92 -0.58 7.40
C THR A 138 -2.69 0.79 6.78
N PHE A 139 -3.73 1.37 6.19
CA PHE A 139 -3.67 2.65 5.49
C PHE A 139 -4.68 3.63 6.07
N ASN A 140 -4.36 4.91 5.97
CA ASN A 140 -5.28 6.01 6.21
C ASN A 140 -4.94 7.17 5.26
N GLU A 141 -5.86 8.10 5.12
CA GLU A 141 -5.61 9.36 4.39
C GLU A 141 -5.66 10.54 5.35
N VAL A 142 -4.88 11.57 5.04
CA VAL A 142 -4.78 12.78 5.86
C VAL A 142 -4.93 14.04 5.00
N ASP A 143 -5.74 14.99 5.48
CA ASP A 143 -5.84 16.35 4.94
C ASP A 143 -4.70 17.22 5.51
N LEU A 144 -3.82 17.68 4.65
CA LEU A 144 -2.67 18.50 5.05
C LEU A 144 -2.92 20.01 4.93
N ALA A 145 -4.15 20.45 4.69
CA ALA A 145 -4.47 21.86 4.47
C ALA A 145 -3.99 22.75 5.61
N GLN A 146 -4.26 22.35 6.87
CA GLN A 146 -3.86 23.11 8.05
C GLN A 146 -2.34 23.16 8.23
N VAL A 147 -1.65 22.03 8.09
CA VAL A 147 -0.18 21.95 8.13
C VAL A 147 0.44 22.81 7.03
N MET A 148 -0.07 22.74 5.80
CA MET A 148 0.43 23.54 4.68
C MET A 148 0.20 25.04 4.89
N ALA A 149 -0.97 25.44 5.40
CA ALA A 149 -1.29 26.84 5.72
C ALA A 149 -0.37 27.36 6.85
N LEU A 150 -0.19 26.59 7.93
CA LEU A 150 0.69 26.94 9.05
C LEU A 150 2.15 27.08 8.56
N ARG A 151 2.62 26.12 7.81
CA ARG A 151 3.96 26.16 7.18
C ARG A 151 4.12 27.40 6.28
N LYS A 152 3.17 27.67 5.39
CA LYS A 152 3.20 28.85 4.49
C LYS A 152 3.29 30.15 5.28
N ARG A 153 2.54 30.27 6.38
CA ARG A 153 2.50 31.48 7.23
C ARG A 153 3.81 31.71 7.99
N HIS A 154 4.49 30.64 8.43
CA HIS A 154 5.59 30.76 9.39
C HIS A 154 6.97 30.37 8.86
N LYS A 155 7.10 29.81 7.64
CA LYS A 155 8.37 29.25 7.12
C LYS A 155 9.53 30.24 7.12
N GLU A 156 9.28 31.49 6.75
CA GLU A 156 10.31 32.55 6.65
C GLU A 156 10.82 32.92 8.03
N ARG A 157 9.91 33.30 8.92
CA ARG A 157 10.25 33.65 10.30
C ARG A 157 10.91 32.48 11.06
N PHE A 158 10.49 31.25 10.78
CA PHE A 158 11.10 30.05 11.36
C PHE A 158 12.55 29.89 10.85
N GLN A 159 12.78 30.06 9.57
CA GLN A 159 14.11 30.02 8.96
C GLN A 159 15.03 31.11 9.51
N GLU A 160 14.55 32.35 9.65
CA GLU A 160 15.30 33.46 10.23
C GLU A 160 15.70 33.19 11.68
N LYS A 161 14.77 32.67 12.48
CA LYS A 161 14.99 32.42 13.91
C LYS A 161 15.88 31.21 14.17
N HIS A 162 15.72 30.13 13.41
CA HIS A 162 16.31 28.82 13.70
C HIS A 162 17.40 28.38 12.71
N GLY A 163 17.62 29.07 11.61
CA GLY A 163 18.61 28.72 10.60
C GLY A 163 18.28 27.49 9.76
N VAL A 164 17.10 26.91 9.97
CA VAL A 164 16.61 25.72 9.26
C VAL A 164 15.22 25.95 8.70
N SER A 165 14.90 25.34 7.57
CA SER A 165 13.59 25.47 6.94
C SER A 165 12.55 24.67 7.73
N LEU A 166 11.33 25.19 7.87
CA LEU A 166 10.19 24.46 8.41
C LEU A 166 9.69 23.45 7.36
N GLY A 167 10.14 22.20 7.47
CA GLY A 167 9.78 21.11 6.59
C GLY A 167 8.50 20.38 7.06
N LEU A 168 7.96 19.52 6.21
CA LEU A 168 6.85 18.64 6.60
C LEU A 168 7.31 17.55 7.56
N MET A 169 8.60 17.15 7.48
CA MET A 169 9.12 16.06 8.30
C MET A 169 9.04 16.36 9.80
N SER A 170 9.21 17.60 10.22
CA SER A 170 9.05 17.94 11.65
C SER A 170 7.62 17.76 12.15
N PHE A 171 6.61 18.09 11.35
CA PHE A 171 5.20 17.83 11.70
C PHE A 171 4.92 16.34 11.81
N PHE A 172 5.31 15.55 10.80
CA PHE A 172 5.14 14.10 10.84
C PHE A 172 5.91 13.45 11.97
N SER A 173 7.16 13.86 12.22
CA SER A 173 7.96 13.33 13.32
C SER A 173 7.32 13.64 14.68
N ARG A 174 6.84 14.85 14.90
CA ARG A 174 6.16 15.21 16.15
C ARG A 174 4.85 14.44 16.35
N ALA A 175 4.01 14.36 15.30
CA ALA A 175 2.79 13.56 15.34
C ALA A 175 3.07 12.09 15.63
N THR A 176 4.09 11.52 14.97
CA THR A 176 4.53 10.14 15.20
C THR A 176 5.03 9.94 16.63
N ILE A 177 5.83 10.85 17.19
CA ILE A 177 6.35 10.78 18.57
C ILE A 177 5.21 10.76 19.57
N VAL A 178 4.20 11.63 19.41
CA VAL A 178 3.02 11.64 20.28
C VAL A 178 2.26 10.31 20.19
N ALA A 179 1.98 9.85 18.96
CA ALA A 179 1.29 8.58 18.75
C ALA A 179 2.04 7.37 19.31
N LEU A 180 3.39 7.35 19.24
CA LEU A 180 4.23 6.29 19.82
C LEU A 180 4.16 6.26 21.36
N ARG A 181 4.00 7.42 22.00
CA ARG A 181 3.79 7.50 23.47
C ARG A 181 2.41 7.00 23.86
N ASP A 182 1.39 7.32 23.07
CA ASP A 182 0.02 6.88 23.33
C ASP A 182 -0.15 5.36 23.07
N MET A 183 0.67 4.77 22.18
CA MET A 183 0.62 3.36 21.79
C MET A 183 2.01 2.71 21.84
N PRO A 184 2.51 2.36 23.06
CA PRO A 184 3.89 1.87 23.25
C PRO A 184 4.22 0.58 22.49
N ALA A 185 3.23 -0.27 22.18
CA ALA A 185 3.45 -1.50 21.41
C ALA A 185 4.01 -1.23 20.00
N VAL A 186 3.71 -0.06 19.42
CA VAL A 186 4.26 0.34 18.11
C VAL A 186 5.71 0.82 18.23
N ASN A 187 6.16 1.20 19.45
CA ASN A 187 7.54 1.60 19.75
C ASN A 187 8.25 0.51 20.55
N ALA A 188 8.11 -0.73 20.14
CA ALA A 188 8.70 -1.88 20.83
C ALA A 188 9.61 -2.68 19.89
N SER A 189 10.32 -3.65 20.42
CA SER A 189 11.03 -4.68 19.70
C SER A 189 10.69 -6.07 20.24
N LEU A 190 10.84 -7.10 19.41
CA LEU A 190 10.70 -8.50 19.82
C LEU A 190 12.09 -9.10 19.95
N GLU A 191 12.46 -9.56 21.15
CA GLU A 191 13.74 -10.19 21.45
C GLU A 191 13.49 -11.60 22.02
N GLY A 192 13.63 -12.61 21.17
CA GLY A 192 13.19 -13.98 21.50
C GLY A 192 11.67 -14.02 21.70
N ASP A 193 11.23 -14.35 22.90
CA ASP A 193 9.82 -14.40 23.30
C ASP A 193 9.37 -13.17 24.10
N ASP A 194 10.30 -12.18 24.31
CA ASP A 194 10.04 -10.99 25.11
C ASP A 194 9.71 -9.79 24.23
N ILE A 195 8.69 -9.00 24.61
CA ILE A 195 8.40 -7.69 24.04
C ILE A 195 9.14 -6.65 24.86
N VAL A 196 10.08 -5.95 24.22
CA VAL A 196 10.86 -4.86 24.82
C VAL A 196 10.27 -3.53 24.44
N TYR A 197 9.67 -2.82 25.39
CA TYR A 197 9.12 -1.48 25.21
C TYR A 197 10.20 -0.41 25.37
N HIS A 198 10.17 0.60 24.50
CA HIS A 198 11.12 1.71 24.56
C HIS A 198 10.43 2.97 25.09
N ASP A 199 10.87 3.47 26.25
CA ASP A 199 10.38 4.73 26.84
C ASP A 199 10.94 5.98 26.16
N TYR A 200 11.80 5.79 25.17
CA TYR A 200 12.40 6.82 24.32
C TYR A 200 12.07 6.58 22.84
N VAL A 201 12.19 7.63 22.04
CA VAL A 201 11.99 7.53 20.59
C VAL A 201 13.28 7.88 19.85
N ASN A 202 13.89 6.88 19.24
CA ASN A 202 15.00 7.02 18.29
C ASN A 202 14.41 6.84 16.87
N LEU A 203 14.21 7.96 16.16
CA LEU A 203 13.44 7.99 14.92
C LEU A 203 14.34 7.78 13.71
N GLY A 204 14.18 6.65 13.02
CA GLY A 204 14.81 6.39 11.72
C GLY A 204 14.14 7.21 10.62
N ILE A 205 14.93 7.91 9.82
CA ILE A 205 14.42 8.66 8.67
C ILE A 205 15.06 8.09 7.40
N ALA A 206 14.22 7.50 6.53
CA ALA A 206 14.73 6.95 5.26
C ALA A 206 15.20 8.07 4.33
N VAL A 207 16.47 8.00 3.94
CA VAL A 207 17.12 8.96 3.04
C VAL A 207 17.67 8.23 1.81
N SER A 208 17.36 8.74 0.63
CA SER A 208 17.95 8.24 -0.62
C SER A 208 19.36 8.79 -0.83
N SER A 209 20.29 7.91 -1.19
CA SER A 209 21.66 8.23 -1.57
C SER A 209 22.03 7.49 -2.86
N GLU A 210 23.15 7.85 -3.48
CA GLU A 210 23.70 7.13 -4.65
C GLU A 210 23.95 5.63 -4.37
N ARG A 211 24.20 5.27 -3.11
CA ARG A 211 24.42 3.89 -2.68
C ARG A 211 23.13 3.13 -2.37
N GLY A 212 21.97 3.78 -2.47
CA GLY A 212 20.67 3.25 -2.11
C GLY A 212 20.03 3.98 -0.93
N VAL A 213 18.95 3.41 -0.40
CA VAL A 213 18.25 3.97 0.76
C VAL A 213 19.01 3.63 2.04
N MET A 214 19.26 4.64 2.85
CA MET A 214 19.86 4.53 4.19
C MET A 214 18.87 5.08 5.22
N VAL A 215 18.89 4.55 6.44
CA VAL A 215 17.97 4.96 7.52
C VAL A 215 18.80 5.47 8.71
N PRO A 216 19.32 6.71 8.64
CA PRO A 216 19.96 7.32 9.79
C PRO A 216 18.95 7.60 10.90
N ILE A 217 19.43 7.63 12.15
CA ILE A 217 18.64 7.71 13.36
C ILE A 217 18.75 9.08 14.01
N VAL A 218 17.61 9.76 14.16
CA VAL A 218 17.46 10.94 15.01
C VAL A 218 17.29 10.44 16.45
N ARG A 219 18.34 10.54 17.25
CA ARG A 219 18.32 10.03 18.62
C ARG A 219 17.52 10.92 19.54
N ASN A 220 16.83 10.30 20.49
CA ASN A 220 15.99 11.00 21.49
C ASN A 220 15.07 12.06 20.85
N ALA A 221 14.48 11.72 19.70
CA ALA A 221 13.64 12.65 18.93
C ALA A 221 12.51 13.27 19.75
N HIS A 222 12.04 12.57 20.80
CA HIS A 222 11.01 13.03 21.74
C HIS A 222 11.44 14.24 22.56
N THR A 223 12.74 14.48 22.76
CA THR A 223 13.26 15.64 23.51
C THR A 223 13.53 16.85 22.62
N LEU A 224 13.53 16.66 21.30
CA LEU A 224 13.87 17.72 20.35
C LEU A 224 12.67 18.62 20.04
N THR A 225 12.95 19.90 19.84
CA THR A 225 11.98 20.83 19.24
C THR A 225 11.81 20.55 17.73
N MET A 226 10.78 21.11 17.11
CA MET A 226 10.61 20.99 15.63
C MET A 226 11.85 21.49 14.88
N ALA A 227 12.48 22.58 15.34
CA ALA A 227 13.72 23.09 14.77
C ALA A 227 14.90 22.13 14.95
N GLY A 228 15.01 21.49 16.13
CA GLY A 228 16.01 20.46 16.41
C GLY A 228 15.84 19.23 15.53
N ILE A 229 14.61 18.77 15.33
CA ILE A 229 14.29 17.65 14.41
C ILE A 229 14.71 17.99 12.98
N GLU A 230 14.32 19.17 12.45
CA GLU A 230 14.69 19.59 11.08
C GLU A 230 16.21 19.75 10.90
N ALA A 231 16.90 20.31 11.91
CA ALA A 231 18.34 20.46 11.88
C ALA A 231 19.06 19.10 11.82
N GLU A 232 18.60 18.15 12.66
CA GLU A 232 19.18 16.82 12.73
C GLU A 232 18.90 16.00 11.46
N ILE A 233 17.67 16.04 10.95
CA ILE A 233 17.31 15.40 9.68
C ILE A 233 18.18 15.95 8.54
N LYS A 234 18.36 17.28 8.46
CA LYS A 234 19.20 17.92 7.45
C LYS A 234 20.65 17.48 7.57
N ARG A 235 21.21 17.45 8.79
CA ARG A 235 22.58 17.02 9.07
C ARG A 235 22.81 15.57 8.61
N LEU A 236 21.92 14.67 9.03
CA LEU A 236 21.97 13.24 8.69
C LEU A 236 21.78 13.00 7.18
N ALA A 237 20.88 13.72 6.54
CA ALA A 237 20.66 13.62 5.09
C ALA A 237 21.91 14.06 4.29
N LEU A 238 22.58 15.12 4.72
CA LEU A 238 23.86 15.56 4.12
C LEU A 238 24.96 14.53 4.35
N ALA A 239 25.07 13.97 5.56
CA ALA A 239 26.03 12.92 5.87
C ALA A 239 25.80 11.66 5.04
N ALA A 240 24.51 11.27 4.84
CA ALA A 240 24.12 10.14 3.99
C ALA A 240 24.55 10.32 2.54
N ARG A 241 24.26 11.48 1.94
CA ARG A 241 24.64 11.80 0.56
C ARG A 241 26.16 11.83 0.37
N ASN A 242 26.88 12.34 1.35
CA ASN A 242 28.34 12.41 1.33
C ASN A 242 29.02 11.11 1.78
N SER A 243 28.27 10.03 2.05
CA SER A 243 28.79 8.75 2.56
C SER A 243 29.60 8.88 3.86
N LYS A 244 29.23 9.83 4.74
CA LYS A 244 29.89 10.14 6.01
C LYS A 244 29.11 9.68 7.24
N LEU A 245 28.02 8.92 7.08
CA LEU A 245 27.28 8.34 8.21
C LEU A 245 28.15 7.33 8.95
N THR A 246 28.14 7.42 10.27
CA THR A 246 28.77 6.45 11.17
C THR A 246 27.88 5.23 11.39
N LEU A 247 28.44 4.14 11.90
CA LEU A 247 27.65 2.94 12.26
C LEU A 247 26.69 3.25 13.41
N ASP A 248 27.08 4.11 14.33
CA ASP A 248 26.24 4.54 15.43
C ASP A 248 25.00 5.30 14.94
N GLU A 249 25.15 6.16 13.93
CA GLU A 249 24.03 6.88 13.32
C GLU A 249 23.07 5.99 12.51
N LEU A 250 23.43 4.73 12.26
CA LEU A 250 22.62 3.75 11.51
C LEU A 250 22.03 2.65 12.41
N SER A 251 22.21 2.72 13.72
CA SER A 251 21.81 1.68 14.67
C SER A 251 21.00 2.23 15.83
N GLY A 252 20.22 1.36 16.49
CA GLY A 252 19.45 1.70 17.69
C GLY A 252 18.21 2.56 17.45
N GLY A 253 17.65 2.53 16.22
CA GLY A 253 16.34 3.13 15.93
C GLY A 253 15.20 2.30 16.50
N THR A 254 14.16 2.95 17.02
CA THR A 254 12.98 2.27 17.60
C THR A 254 11.76 2.29 16.68
N PHE A 255 11.68 3.26 15.78
CA PHE A 255 10.64 3.40 14.77
C PHE A 255 11.21 4.10 13.51
N THR A 256 10.62 3.86 12.34
CA THR A 256 11.11 4.44 11.08
C THR A 256 10.00 5.23 10.37
N ILE A 257 10.36 6.38 9.78
CA ILE A 257 9.53 7.09 8.79
C ILE A 257 10.21 7.03 7.43
N THR A 258 9.47 6.60 6.41
CA THR A 258 9.91 6.60 5.02
C THR A 258 9.01 7.45 4.14
N ASN A 259 9.58 8.22 3.21
CA ASN A 259 8.84 9.10 2.34
C ASN A 259 9.03 8.71 0.87
N GLY A 260 8.10 7.92 0.33
CA GLY A 260 8.03 7.58 -1.09
C GLY A 260 7.39 8.66 -1.96
N GLY A 261 6.72 9.63 -1.33
CA GLY A 261 5.99 10.71 -2.03
C GLY A 261 6.89 11.64 -2.82
N VAL A 262 8.14 11.81 -2.38
CA VAL A 262 9.16 12.60 -3.13
C VAL A 262 9.50 12.00 -4.49
N PHE A 263 9.20 10.72 -4.70
CA PHE A 263 9.35 10.00 -5.98
C PHE A 263 8.01 9.79 -6.71
N GLY A 264 6.92 10.36 -6.19
CA GLY A 264 5.60 10.26 -6.78
C GLY A 264 4.79 9.01 -6.38
N SER A 265 5.25 8.22 -5.40
CA SER A 265 4.49 7.05 -4.92
C SER A 265 3.12 7.48 -4.38
N MET A 266 2.06 6.86 -4.89
CA MET A 266 0.71 7.08 -4.37
C MET A 266 0.48 6.33 -3.06
N MET A 267 0.90 5.08 -3.01
CA MET A 267 0.73 4.17 -1.89
C MET A 267 1.73 3.01 -2.00
N SER A 268 2.27 2.55 -0.88
CA SER A 268 3.18 1.41 -0.80
C SER A 268 3.11 0.76 0.58
N THR A 269 3.56 -0.48 0.67
CA THR A 269 3.70 -1.25 1.91
C THR A 269 5.18 -1.30 2.29
N PRO A 270 5.68 -0.40 3.15
CA PRO A 270 7.10 -0.38 3.51
C PRO A 270 7.49 -1.65 4.29
N ILE A 271 8.73 -2.10 4.10
CA ILE A 271 9.28 -3.25 4.81
C ILE A 271 9.87 -2.76 6.14
N LEU A 272 9.61 -3.48 7.23
CA LEU A 272 10.16 -3.18 8.56
C LEU A 272 11.68 -3.18 8.57
N THR A 273 12.23 -2.40 9.48
CA THR A 273 13.67 -2.40 9.81
C THR A 273 13.88 -3.11 11.15
N PRO A 274 14.11 -4.43 11.17
CA PRO A 274 14.29 -5.16 12.41
C PRO A 274 15.37 -4.55 13.31
N PRO A 275 15.20 -4.54 14.65
CA PRO A 275 14.14 -5.22 15.43
C PRO A 275 12.87 -4.39 15.64
N GLN A 276 12.69 -3.26 14.93
CA GLN A 276 11.52 -2.39 15.07
C GLN A 276 10.21 -3.09 14.71
N THR A 277 9.14 -2.77 15.44
CA THR A 277 7.79 -3.31 15.21
C THR A 277 6.91 -2.45 14.32
N GLY A 278 7.38 -1.24 13.92
CA GLY A 278 6.59 -0.31 13.12
C GLY A 278 7.41 0.55 12.16
N ILE A 279 6.82 0.87 11.02
CA ILE A 279 7.35 1.82 10.04
C ILE A 279 6.19 2.60 9.40
N LEU A 280 6.31 3.94 9.40
CA LEU A 280 5.35 4.85 8.76
C LEU A 280 5.80 5.18 7.35
N GLY A 281 4.95 4.90 6.35
CA GLY A 281 5.11 5.32 4.96
C GLY A 281 4.33 6.59 4.66
N MET A 282 5.04 7.60 4.16
CA MET A 282 4.46 8.82 3.61
C MET A 282 4.45 8.77 2.09
N HIS A 283 3.43 9.35 1.47
CA HIS A 283 3.25 9.28 0.02
C HIS A 283 3.05 10.66 -0.61
N ALA A 284 2.77 10.69 -1.91
CA ALA A 284 2.61 11.94 -2.64
C ALA A 284 1.39 12.73 -2.14
N ILE A 285 1.58 14.04 -1.96
CA ILE A 285 0.48 14.97 -1.71
C ILE A 285 -0.17 15.29 -3.06
N LYS A 286 -1.50 15.12 -3.13
CA LYS A 286 -2.30 15.45 -4.32
C LYS A 286 -3.55 16.20 -3.91
N ASP A 287 -3.87 17.24 -4.65
CA ASP A 287 -5.15 17.92 -4.52
C ASP A 287 -6.27 16.99 -4.95
N ARG A 288 -7.26 16.76 -4.05
CA ARG A 288 -8.41 15.89 -4.28
C ARG A 288 -9.69 16.56 -3.85
N PRO A 289 -10.81 16.30 -4.55
CA PRO A 289 -12.12 16.64 -4.06
C PRO A 289 -12.48 15.72 -2.89
N ILE A 290 -12.82 16.32 -1.74
CA ILE A 290 -13.32 15.60 -0.56
C ILE A 290 -14.58 16.27 -0.05
N ALA A 291 -15.40 15.54 0.71
CA ALA A 291 -16.58 16.07 1.38
C ALA A 291 -16.17 16.66 2.75
N VAL A 292 -16.41 17.96 2.95
CA VAL A 292 -16.25 18.65 4.22
C VAL A 292 -17.54 19.42 4.51
N ASP A 293 -18.17 19.17 5.64
CA ASP A 293 -19.43 19.80 6.05
C ASP A 293 -20.54 19.72 4.96
N GLY A 294 -20.60 18.59 4.27
CA GLY A 294 -21.57 18.35 3.20
C GLY A 294 -21.29 19.04 1.87
N GLN A 295 -20.12 19.71 1.73
CA GLN A 295 -19.69 20.36 0.50
C GLN A 295 -18.46 19.67 -0.09
N VAL A 296 -18.34 19.68 -1.41
CA VAL A 296 -17.15 19.20 -2.11
C VAL A 296 -16.10 20.30 -2.13
N VAL A 297 -14.95 20.06 -1.51
CA VAL A 297 -13.83 21.00 -1.47
C VAL A 297 -12.55 20.33 -1.95
N ILE A 298 -11.63 21.12 -2.52
CA ILE A 298 -10.30 20.60 -2.91
C ILE A 298 -9.37 20.72 -1.71
N ARG A 299 -8.72 19.61 -1.37
CA ARG A 299 -7.76 19.50 -0.26
C ARG A 299 -6.47 18.78 -0.67
N PRO A 300 -5.31 19.19 -0.12
CA PRO A 300 -4.04 18.49 -0.30
C PRO A 300 -4.04 17.20 0.55
N MET A 301 -4.38 16.08 -0.07
CA MET A 301 -4.51 14.77 0.57
C MET A 301 -3.23 13.95 0.42
N MET A 302 -2.88 13.19 1.47
CA MET A 302 -1.80 12.21 1.45
C MET A 302 -2.29 10.89 2.01
N TYR A 303 -1.89 9.77 1.38
CA TYR A 303 -2.00 8.45 2.00
C TYR A 303 -0.86 8.20 2.97
N LEU A 304 -1.20 7.62 4.10
CA LEU A 304 -0.27 7.10 5.10
C LEU A 304 -0.39 5.58 5.14
N ALA A 305 0.73 4.91 5.31
CA ALA A 305 0.80 3.47 5.52
C ALA A 305 1.55 3.17 6.81
N LEU A 306 1.00 2.34 7.67
CA LEU A 306 1.73 1.75 8.79
C LEU A 306 1.92 0.27 8.50
N THR A 307 3.18 -0.15 8.29
CA THR A 307 3.53 -1.56 8.34
C THR A 307 4.00 -1.88 9.75
N TYR A 308 3.52 -2.99 10.30
CA TYR A 308 3.82 -3.40 11.66
C TYR A 308 3.98 -4.92 11.78
N ASP A 309 4.65 -5.35 12.84
CA ASP A 309 4.75 -6.78 13.17
C ASP A 309 3.52 -7.21 13.99
N HIS A 310 2.63 -7.98 13.36
CA HIS A 310 1.37 -8.41 13.97
C HIS A 310 1.53 -9.42 15.12
N ARG A 311 2.76 -9.85 15.41
CA ARG A 311 3.07 -10.62 16.61
C ARG A 311 3.11 -9.74 17.86
N VAL A 312 3.33 -8.41 17.71
CA VAL A 312 3.47 -7.44 18.80
C VAL A 312 2.35 -6.42 18.78
N VAL A 313 1.98 -5.92 17.60
CA VAL A 313 0.96 -4.88 17.41
C VAL A 313 -0.30 -5.50 16.84
N ASP A 314 -1.43 -5.32 17.47
CA ASP A 314 -2.71 -5.78 16.95
C ASP A 314 -3.36 -4.80 15.95
N GLY A 315 -4.46 -5.25 15.30
CA GLY A 315 -5.16 -4.45 14.31
C GLY A 315 -5.78 -3.17 14.88
N GLU A 316 -6.31 -3.21 16.10
CA GLU A 316 -6.91 -2.04 16.76
C GLU A 316 -5.86 -0.98 17.06
N GLN A 317 -4.72 -1.38 17.65
CA GLN A 317 -3.62 -0.49 17.99
C GLN A 317 -3.03 0.18 16.74
N SER A 318 -2.83 -0.60 15.67
CA SER A 318 -2.27 -0.10 14.41
C SER A 318 -3.17 0.94 13.73
N VAL A 319 -4.49 0.69 13.70
CA VAL A 319 -5.46 1.64 13.14
C VAL A 319 -5.54 2.90 14.00
N LYS A 320 -5.65 2.77 15.32
CA LYS A 320 -5.67 3.90 16.26
C LYS A 320 -4.41 4.76 16.16
N PHE A 321 -3.24 4.14 15.95
CA PHE A 321 -1.98 4.84 15.72
C PHE A 321 -2.04 5.76 14.49
N LEU A 322 -2.51 5.27 13.35
CA LEU A 322 -2.68 6.09 12.15
C LEU A 322 -3.75 7.16 12.32
N VAL A 323 -4.87 6.85 12.98
CA VAL A 323 -5.91 7.83 13.31
C VAL A 323 -5.33 8.93 14.19
N ARG A 324 -4.53 8.60 15.21
CA ARG A 324 -3.88 9.57 16.06
C ARG A 324 -2.94 10.51 15.30
N ILE A 325 -2.13 9.97 14.40
CA ILE A 325 -1.26 10.78 13.51
C ILE A 325 -2.10 11.70 12.63
N LYS A 326 -3.17 11.17 12.02
CA LYS A 326 -4.10 11.94 11.20
C LYS A 326 -4.68 13.12 11.99
N ASP A 327 -5.26 12.88 13.16
CA ASP A 327 -5.87 13.90 13.99
C ASP A 327 -4.90 15.04 14.35
N LEU A 328 -3.65 14.68 14.70
CA LEU A 328 -2.59 15.63 15.04
C LEU A 328 -2.11 16.45 13.82
N LEU A 329 -2.19 15.92 12.62
CA LEU A 329 -1.80 16.63 11.38
C LEU A 329 -2.96 17.46 10.82
N GLU A 330 -4.20 17.00 10.94
CA GLU A 330 -5.39 17.73 10.50
C GLU A 330 -5.70 18.92 11.44
N ASP A 331 -5.36 18.80 12.74
CA ASP A 331 -5.38 19.91 13.71
C ASP A 331 -4.00 20.06 14.40
N PRO A 332 -3.06 20.83 13.79
CA PRO A 332 -1.73 21.01 14.35
C PRO A 332 -1.68 21.73 15.69
N ALA A 333 -2.77 22.38 16.14
CA ALA A 333 -2.83 22.97 17.49
C ALA A 333 -2.75 21.88 18.57
N ARG A 334 -3.28 20.70 18.32
CA ARG A 334 -3.20 19.53 19.22
C ARG A 334 -1.75 19.07 19.46
N LEU A 335 -0.85 19.24 18.46
CA LEU A 335 0.58 18.96 18.66
C LEU A 335 1.25 19.89 19.67
N MET A 336 0.75 21.12 19.80
CA MET A 336 1.27 22.10 20.77
C MET A 336 0.68 21.90 22.17
N LEU A 337 -0.56 21.42 22.23
CA LEU A 337 -1.30 21.23 23.48
C LEU A 337 -1.10 19.81 24.06
N GLU A 338 -0.51 18.91 23.28
CA GLU A 338 -0.32 17.48 23.60
C GLU A 338 -1.63 16.76 23.97
N VAL A 339 -2.76 17.07 23.24
CA VAL A 339 -4.11 16.52 23.44
C VAL A 339 -4.64 15.78 22.22
#